data_da6d16c43403d3f9ff86039a5d76cb29
#
_entry.id   da6d16c43403d3f9ff86039a5d76cb29
#
_cell.length_a   1.000
_cell.length_b   1.000
_cell.length_c   1.000
_cell.angle_alpha   90.00
_cell.angle_beta   90.00
_cell.angle_gamma   90.00
#
_symmetry.space_group_name_H-M   'P 1'
#
loop_
_entity.id
_entity.type
_entity.pdbx_description
1 polymer ?
#
loop_
_entity_poly.entity_id
_entity_poly.type
_entity_poly.pdbx_seq_one_letter_code
_entity_poly.pdbx_strand_id
1 'polypeptide(L)'
;LSPRVGQRDHGFLDGSIRHTAVLPIGGQNLTKDLAIGLLTSQTDAEKIKVQHGIARTELVHGHQMVEVPSVGDRPPRQFTRRDIAEILEPRVEEMFDLVKREIVRAGYEGMLGAGVVITGGTSLLEGMPDAAERGLNLPARRGMPTGIGGLRDIVSNPMHATGVGLLLHARQHADNLEAAGIRHGKGLGKVFDRMRSWMFEFF
;
A
#
# COMPACT_ATOMS: atom_id res chain seq x y z
N LEU A 1 11.99 6.86 13.14
CA LEU A 1 12.39 5.82 12.17
C LEU A 1 11.39 4.66 12.31
N SER A 2 10.28 4.74 11.60
CA SER A 2 9.29 3.67 11.58
C SER A 2 9.85 2.49 10.76
N PRO A 3 9.86 1.26 11.26
CA PRO A 3 10.20 0.10 10.46
C PRO A 3 9.18 0.00 9.33
N ARG A 4 9.66 0.08 8.12
CA ARG A 4 8.83 0.03 6.93
C ARG A 4 8.44 -1.40 6.68
N VAL A 5 7.22 -1.65 7.03
CA VAL A 5 6.60 -2.97 6.96
C VAL A 5 6.46 -3.35 5.50
N GLY A 6 6.92 -4.54 5.17
CA GLY A 6 6.66 -5.18 3.88
C GLY A 6 5.16 -5.38 3.64
N GLN A 7 4.84 -5.91 2.49
CA GLN A 7 3.46 -6.24 2.12
C GLN A 7 2.85 -7.20 3.13
N ARG A 8 1.63 -6.92 3.57
CA ARG A 8 0.84 -7.80 4.46
C ARG A 8 -0.30 -8.40 3.68
N ASP A 9 -0.39 -9.70 3.73
CA ASP A 9 -1.45 -10.46 3.10
C ASP A 9 -2.36 -11.06 4.17
N HIS A 10 -3.67 -10.93 3.97
CA HIS A 10 -4.68 -11.47 4.86
C HIS A 10 -5.69 -12.27 4.05
N GLY A 11 -5.77 -13.56 4.30
CA GLY A 11 -6.81 -14.42 3.75
C GLY A 11 -8.08 -14.33 4.59
N PHE A 12 -9.21 -13.97 3.98
CA PHE A 12 -10.53 -13.97 4.60
C PHE A 12 -11.37 -15.10 4.02
N LEU A 13 -12.00 -15.88 4.89
CA LEU A 13 -13.02 -16.83 4.52
C LEU A 13 -14.20 -16.66 5.47
N ASP A 14 -15.41 -16.51 4.94
CA ASP A 14 -16.64 -16.28 5.72
C ASP A 14 -16.51 -15.11 6.73
N GLY A 15 -15.85 -14.03 6.31
CA GLY A 15 -15.66 -12.83 7.14
C GLY A 15 -14.61 -12.95 8.25
N SER A 16 -13.91 -14.08 8.35
CA SER A 16 -12.87 -14.32 9.35
C SER A 16 -11.48 -14.33 8.72
N ILE A 17 -10.48 -13.77 9.43
CA ILE A 17 -9.07 -13.89 9.02
C ILE A 17 -8.64 -15.34 9.23
N ARG A 18 -8.22 -16.00 8.16
CA ARG A 18 -7.74 -17.38 8.18
C ARG A 18 -6.23 -17.50 8.09
N HIS A 19 -5.61 -16.56 7.41
CA HIS A 19 -4.17 -16.53 7.24
C HIS A 19 -3.65 -15.10 7.22
N THR A 20 -2.45 -14.91 7.73
CA THR A 20 -1.74 -13.64 7.70
C THR A 20 -0.26 -13.89 7.44
N ALA A 21 0.31 -13.17 6.50
CA ALA A 21 1.73 -13.22 6.19
C ALA A 21 2.32 -11.81 6.05
N VAL A 22 3.63 -11.70 6.22
CA VAL A 22 4.39 -10.49 5.97
C VAL A 22 5.50 -10.83 4.99
N LEU A 23 5.47 -10.20 3.83
CA LEU A 23 6.48 -10.37 2.80
C LEU A 23 7.48 -9.21 2.86
N PRO A 24 8.80 -9.46 2.76
CA PRO A 24 9.82 -8.41 2.88
C PRO A 24 9.98 -7.60 1.59
N ILE A 25 8.89 -7.31 0.90
CA ILE A 25 8.84 -6.57 -0.37
C ILE A 25 7.73 -5.54 -0.31
N GLY A 26 7.91 -4.41 -0.98
CA GLY A 26 6.90 -3.34 -0.99
C GLY A 26 7.35 -2.12 -1.78
N GLY A 27 6.62 -1.02 -1.69
CA GLY A 27 6.85 0.20 -2.47
C GLY A 27 8.25 0.81 -2.35
N GLN A 28 8.97 0.55 -1.26
CA GLN A 28 10.36 0.99 -1.09
C GLN A 28 11.34 0.25 -2.02
N ASN A 29 11.03 -1.00 -2.38
CA ASN A 29 11.84 -1.74 -3.36
C ASN A 29 11.70 -1.10 -4.74
N LEU A 30 10.48 -0.74 -5.14
CA LEU A 30 10.21 0.02 -6.37
C LEU A 30 10.98 1.33 -6.42
N THR A 31 11.01 2.07 -5.31
CA THR A 31 11.77 3.33 -5.20
C THR A 31 13.28 3.10 -5.35
N LYS A 32 13.81 2.04 -4.74
CA LYS A 32 15.23 1.68 -4.86
C LYS A 32 15.61 1.29 -6.28
N ASP A 33 14.76 0.50 -6.94
CA ASP A 33 15.00 0.08 -8.32
C ASP A 33 15.00 1.28 -9.26
N LEU A 34 14.06 2.22 -9.08
CA LEU A 34 14.07 3.49 -9.83
C LEU A 34 15.31 4.33 -9.53
N ALA A 35 15.71 4.45 -8.27
CA ALA A 35 16.91 5.21 -7.91
C ALA A 35 18.16 4.66 -8.60
N ILE A 36 18.29 3.34 -8.68
CA ILE A 36 19.40 2.65 -9.36
C ILE A 36 19.26 2.79 -10.89
N GLY A 37 18.12 2.43 -11.45
CA GLY A 37 17.91 2.43 -12.91
C GLY A 37 18.00 3.82 -13.54
N LEU A 38 17.49 4.84 -12.83
CA LEU A 38 17.53 6.22 -13.28
C LEU A 38 18.78 6.97 -12.81
N LEU A 39 19.63 6.38 -11.96
CA LEU A 39 20.79 7.01 -11.33
C LEU A 39 20.44 8.35 -10.65
N THR A 40 19.40 8.34 -9.84
CA THR A 40 18.87 9.48 -9.11
C THR A 40 18.82 9.24 -7.60
N SER A 41 18.52 10.27 -6.81
CA SER A 41 18.37 10.12 -5.37
C SER A 41 17.10 9.29 -5.03
N GLN A 42 17.09 8.61 -3.86
CA GLN A 42 15.88 7.90 -3.42
C GLN A 42 14.68 8.85 -3.23
N THR A 43 14.94 10.08 -2.82
CA THR A 43 13.90 11.11 -2.65
C THR A 43 13.26 11.47 -3.98
N ASP A 44 14.05 11.67 -5.02
CA ASP A 44 13.55 12.01 -6.35
C ASP A 44 12.94 10.78 -7.04
N ALA A 45 13.52 9.59 -6.86
CA ALA A 45 12.92 8.34 -7.31
C ALA A 45 11.52 8.11 -6.71
N GLU A 46 11.32 8.45 -5.42
CA GLU A 46 9.99 8.36 -4.79
C GLU A 46 9.00 9.33 -5.44
N LYS A 47 9.41 10.58 -5.70
CA LYS A 47 8.57 11.56 -6.41
C LYS A 47 8.20 11.06 -7.81
N ILE A 48 9.20 10.57 -8.56
CA ILE A 48 9.00 10.03 -9.91
C ILE A 48 8.04 8.84 -9.89
N LYS A 49 8.21 7.91 -8.95
CA LYS A 49 7.30 6.78 -8.76
C LYS A 49 5.86 7.23 -8.52
N VAL A 50 5.66 8.22 -7.66
CA VAL A 50 4.31 8.71 -7.30
C VAL A 50 3.67 9.47 -8.46
N GLN A 51 4.43 10.25 -9.22
CA GLN A 51 3.90 11.12 -10.27
C GLN A 51 3.81 10.45 -11.64
N HIS A 52 4.75 9.57 -11.97
CA HIS A 52 4.92 9.01 -13.32
C HIS A 52 4.96 7.48 -13.34
N GLY A 53 4.98 6.83 -12.16
CA GLY A 53 5.06 5.39 -12.07
C GLY A 53 3.83 4.70 -12.65
N ILE A 54 4.07 3.57 -13.29
CA ILE A 54 3.05 2.68 -13.84
C ILE A 54 3.54 1.24 -13.67
N ALA A 55 2.63 0.36 -13.28
CA ALA A 55 2.97 -1.02 -12.92
C ALA A 55 3.18 -1.93 -14.13
N ARG A 56 2.77 -1.51 -15.33
CA ARG A 56 2.81 -2.32 -16.56
C ARG A 56 3.17 -1.47 -17.76
N THR A 57 4.14 -1.91 -18.53
CA THR A 57 4.61 -1.24 -19.75
C THR A 57 3.55 -1.18 -20.83
N GLU A 58 2.67 -2.17 -20.90
CA GLU A 58 1.57 -2.24 -21.89
C GLU A 58 0.55 -1.10 -21.73
N LEU A 59 0.44 -0.52 -20.53
CA LEU A 59 -0.49 0.58 -20.24
C LEU A 59 0.10 1.96 -20.55
N VAL A 60 1.37 2.02 -20.96
CA VAL A 60 1.99 3.30 -21.32
C VAL A 60 1.58 3.69 -22.73
N HIS A 61 0.83 4.78 -22.84
CA HIS A 61 0.43 5.35 -24.11
C HIS A 61 1.22 6.63 -24.41
N GLY A 62 1.71 6.74 -25.65
CA GLY A 62 2.45 7.93 -26.10
C GLY A 62 3.91 8.00 -25.62
N HIS A 63 4.56 9.12 -25.93
CA HIS A 63 5.97 9.38 -25.63
C HIS A 63 6.10 10.48 -24.57
N GLN A 64 5.52 10.25 -23.39
CA GLN A 64 5.66 11.21 -22.30
C GLN A 64 7.09 11.21 -21.78
N MET A 65 7.77 12.34 -21.91
CA MET A 65 9.11 12.56 -21.35
C MET A 65 9.02 13.01 -19.89
N VAL A 66 9.93 12.49 -19.08
CA VAL A 66 10.05 12.79 -17.65
C VAL A 66 11.48 13.25 -17.38
N GLU A 67 11.62 14.44 -16.83
CA GLU A 67 12.91 14.95 -16.40
C GLU A 67 13.29 14.36 -15.05
N VAL A 68 14.47 13.74 -15.03
CA VAL A 68 15.00 13.03 -13.85
C VAL A 68 16.25 13.76 -13.34
N PRO A 69 16.22 14.31 -12.11
CA PRO A 69 17.40 14.88 -11.48
C PRO A 69 18.52 13.85 -11.36
N SER A 70 19.73 14.24 -11.72
CA SER A 70 20.91 13.37 -11.57
C SER A 70 21.56 13.55 -10.19
N VAL A 71 22.29 12.54 -9.73
CA VAL A 71 23.08 12.64 -8.50
C VAL A 71 24.33 13.50 -8.73
N GLY A 72 24.61 14.41 -7.79
CA GLY A 72 25.74 15.36 -7.88
C GLY A 72 25.43 16.52 -8.82
N ASP A 73 26.48 17.25 -9.26
CA ASP A 73 26.35 18.44 -10.13
C ASP A 73 26.14 18.10 -11.62
N ARG A 74 25.52 16.96 -11.89
CA ARG A 74 25.24 16.54 -13.26
C ARG A 74 23.88 17.12 -13.73
N PRO A 75 23.76 17.48 -15.01
CA PRO A 75 22.50 17.96 -15.54
C PRO A 75 21.40 16.89 -15.45
N PRO A 76 20.14 17.29 -15.31
CA PRO A 76 19.00 16.39 -15.39
C PRO A 76 18.99 15.60 -16.71
N ARG A 77 18.44 14.39 -16.66
CA ARG A 77 18.31 13.51 -17.83
C ARG A 77 16.85 13.31 -18.19
N GLN A 78 16.61 13.06 -19.46
CA GLN A 78 15.28 12.78 -19.97
C GLN A 78 15.09 11.26 -20.11
N PHE A 79 13.99 10.76 -19.57
CA PHE A 79 13.54 9.38 -19.73
C PHE A 79 12.10 9.39 -20.24
N THR A 80 11.71 8.34 -20.93
CA THR A 80 10.31 8.15 -21.25
C THR A 80 9.56 7.54 -20.05
N ARG A 81 8.26 7.76 -19.96
CA ARG A 81 7.43 7.06 -18.97
C ARG A 81 7.50 5.54 -19.14
N ARG A 82 7.79 5.08 -20.35
CA ARG A 82 8.01 3.66 -20.65
C ARG A 82 9.27 3.12 -19.98
N ASP A 83 10.37 3.87 -19.98
CA ASP A 83 11.60 3.47 -19.30
C ASP A 83 11.36 3.30 -17.79
N ILE A 84 10.55 4.18 -17.21
CA ILE A 84 10.13 4.08 -15.81
C ILE A 84 9.31 2.81 -15.57
N ALA A 85 8.37 2.50 -16.46
CA ALA A 85 7.56 1.29 -16.38
C ALA A 85 8.43 0.02 -16.49
N GLU A 86 9.37 -0.03 -17.41
CA GLU A 86 10.28 -1.15 -17.64
C GLU A 86 11.17 -1.45 -16.42
N ILE A 87 11.46 -0.43 -15.59
CA ILE A 87 12.17 -0.63 -14.31
C ILE A 87 11.23 -1.16 -13.23
N LEU A 88 9.97 -0.70 -13.21
CA LEU A 88 9.02 -1.03 -12.14
C LEU A 88 8.34 -2.40 -12.33
N GLU A 89 7.96 -2.74 -13.55
CA GLU A 89 7.17 -3.92 -13.87
C GLU A 89 7.77 -5.23 -13.32
N PRO A 90 9.07 -5.53 -13.50
CA PRO A 90 9.65 -6.78 -12.97
C PRO A 90 9.53 -6.88 -11.44
N ARG A 91 9.65 -5.76 -10.73
CA ARG A 91 9.49 -5.75 -9.28
C ARG A 91 8.03 -5.92 -8.86
N VAL A 92 7.09 -5.37 -9.60
CA VAL A 92 5.66 -5.58 -9.36
C VAL A 92 5.29 -7.05 -9.61
N GLU A 93 5.82 -7.67 -10.66
CA GLU A 93 5.63 -9.10 -10.94
C GLU A 93 6.17 -9.96 -9.80
N GLU A 94 7.40 -9.68 -9.33
CA GLU A 94 7.98 -10.39 -8.18
C GLU A 94 7.11 -10.26 -6.92
N MET A 95 6.53 -9.07 -6.66
CA MET A 95 5.62 -8.88 -5.53
C MET A 95 4.43 -9.83 -5.61
N PHE A 96 3.77 -9.92 -6.75
CA PHE A 96 2.61 -10.80 -6.91
C PHE A 96 2.97 -12.28 -6.99
N ASP A 97 4.14 -12.62 -7.50
CA ASP A 97 4.66 -14.00 -7.44
C ASP A 97 4.90 -14.46 -6.01
N LEU A 98 5.41 -13.58 -5.13
CA LEU A 98 5.57 -13.89 -3.72
C LEU A 98 4.22 -14.09 -3.03
N VAL A 99 3.23 -13.22 -3.32
CA VAL A 99 1.85 -13.37 -2.83
C VAL A 99 1.26 -14.70 -3.29
N LYS A 100 1.38 -15.02 -4.56
CA LYS A 100 0.88 -16.29 -5.13
C LYS A 100 1.48 -17.50 -4.44
N ARG A 101 2.80 -17.50 -4.24
CA ARG A 101 3.48 -18.58 -3.49
C ARG A 101 2.96 -18.71 -2.07
N GLU A 102 2.67 -17.58 -1.42
CA GLU A 102 2.11 -17.59 -0.07
C GLU A 102 0.68 -18.15 -0.03
N ILE A 103 -0.16 -17.80 -1.01
CA ILE A 103 -1.52 -18.34 -1.16
C ILE A 103 -1.47 -19.88 -1.32
N VAL A 104 -0.60 -20.37 -2.20
CA VAL A 104 -0.39 -21.81 -2.42
C VAL A 104 0.12 -22.49 -1.14
N ARG A 105 1.12 -21.90 -0.48
CA ARG A 105 1.69 -22.42 0.77
C ARG A 105 0.66 -22.53 1.88
N ALA A 106 -0.26 -21.58 1.94
CA ALA A 106 -1.34 -21.55 2.92
C ALA A 106 -2.52 -22.49 2.58
N GLY A 107 -2.51 -23.11 1.40
CA GLY A 107 -3.54 -24.07 0.97
C GLY A 107 -4.83 -23.42 0.49
N TYR A 108 -4.80 -22.13 0.09
CA TYR A 108 -5.98 -21.38 -0.37
C TYR A 108 -6.10 -21.29 -1.89
N GLU A 109 -5.27 -22.01 -2.64
CA GLU A 109 -5.35 -22.05 -4.10
C GLU A 109 -6.75 -22.53 -4.53
N GLY A 110 -7.39 -21.82 -5.44
CA GLY A 110 -8.75 -22.10 -5.91
C GLY A 110 -9.89 -21.73 -4.96
N MET A 111 -9.58 -21.26 -3.73
CA MET A 111 -10.60 -20.89 -2.73
C MET A 111 -10.92 -19.38 -2.70
N LEU A 112 -10.17 -18.57 -3.42
CA LEU A 112 -10.30 -17.10 -3.42
C LEU A 112 -11.19 -16.59 -4.57
N GLY A 113 -12.34 -17.22 -4.80
CA GLY A 113 -13.26 -16.85 -5.89
C GLY A 113 -13.78 -15.40 -5.83
N ALA A 114 -13.79 -14.77 -4.66
CA ALA A 114 -14.13 -13.36 -4.49
C ALA A 114 -13.03 -12.41 -4.99
N GLY A 115 -11.85 -12.92 -5.33
CA GLY A 115 -10.70 -12.14 -5.80
C GLY A 115 -9.89 -11.51 -4.69
N VAL A 116 -9.09 -10.52 -5.05
CA VAL A 116 -8.10 -9.87 -4.20
C VAL A 116 -8.38 -8.38 -4.05
N VAL A 117 -8.21 -7.87 -2.86
CA VAL A 117 -8.30 -6.43 -2.57
C VAL A 117 -6.91 -5.92 -2.22
N ILE A 118 -6.37 -5.04 -3.05
CA ILE A 118 -5.09 -4.38 -2.79
C ILE A 118 -5.31 -3.01 -2.18
N THR A 119 -4.53 -2.66 -1.17
CA THR A 119 -4.64 -1.36 -0.47
C THR A 119 -3.25 -0.87 -0.02
N GLY A 120 -3.19 0.29 0.60
CA GLY A 120 -1.94 0.94 0.94
C GLY A 120 -1.42 1.84 -0.18
N GLY A 121 -0.38 2.63 0.10
CA GLY A 121 0.13 3.65 -0.82
C GLY A 121 0.55 3.11 -2.19
N THR A 122 1.18 1.94 -2.23
CA THR A 122 1.64 1.32 -3.49
C THR A 122 0.48 0.87 -4.39
N SER A 123 -0.70 0.59 -3.83
CA SER A 123 -1.88 0.27 -4.63
C SER A 123 -2.37 1.43 -5.51
N LEU A 124 -1.89 2.65 -5.23
CA LEU A 124 -2.20 3.85 -6.02
C LEU A 124 -1.43 3.91 -7.34
N LEU A 125 -0.35 3.12 -7.48
CA LEU A 125 0.39 3.05 -8.72
C LEU A 125 -0.58 2.66 -9.87
N GLU A 126 -0.47 3.38 -10.99
CA GLU A 126 -1.30 3.11 -12.16
C GLU A 126 -1.07 1.69 -12.68
N GLY A 127 -2.14 0.98 -13.04
CA GLY A 127 -2.05 -0.41 -13.51
C GLY A 127 -1.79 -1.46 -12.41
N MET A 128 -1.78 -1.07 -11.13
CA MET A 128 -1.51 -2.03 -10.05
C MET A 128 -2.60 -3.10 -9.89
N PRO A 129 -3.90 -2.79 -10.01
CA PRO A 129 -4.94 -3.83 -10.05
C PRO A 129 -4.75 -4.80 -11.22
N ASP A 130 -4.46 -4.30 -12.41
CA ASP A 130 -4.22 -5.11 -13.61
C ASP A 130 -3.02 -6.05 -13.44
N ALA A 131 -1.94 -5.55 -12.83
CA ALA A 131 -0.78 -6.36 -12.51
C ALA A 131 -1.10 -7.45 -11.49
N ALA A 132 -1.95 -7.14 -10.48
CA ALA A 132 -2.43 -8.10 -9.51
C ALA A 132 -3.29 -9.20 -10.15
N GLU A 133 -4.23 -8.83 -11.02
CA GLU A 133 -5.07 -9.78 -11.75
C GLU A 133 -4.23 -10.75 -12.58
N ARG A 134 -3.26 -10.22 -13.34
CA ARG A 134 -2.38 -11.03 -14.17
C ARG A 134 -1.49 -11.97 -13.34
N GLY A 135 -0.84 -11.43 -12.29
CA GLY A 135 0.11 -12.21 -11.47
C GLY A 135 -0.57 -13.30 -10.66
N LEU A 136 -1.75 -13.01 -10.10
CA LEU A 136 -2.48 -13.93 -9.24
C LEU A 136 -3.49 -14.80 -10.00
N ASN A 137 -3.86 -14.42 -11.22
CA ASN A 137 -4.96 -15.03 -11.99
C ASN A 137 -6.29 -15.00 -11.20
N LEU A 138 -6.56 -13.91 -10.51
CA LEU A 138 -7.74 -13.66 -9.69
C LEU A 138 -8.23 -12.24 -9.95
N PRO A 139 -9.54 -11.97 -9.93
CA PRO A 139 -10.05 -10.60 -9.98
C PRO A 139 -9.42 -9.75 -8.89
N ALA A 140 -8.94 -8.55 -9.24
CA ALA A 140 -8.32 -7.66 -8.27
C ALA A 140 -8.92 -6.26 -8.32
N ARG A 141 -9.10 -5.66 -7.15
CA ARG A 141 -9.58 -4.28 -7.04
C ARG A 141 -8.82 -3.51 -5.97
N ARG A 142 -8.81 -2.20 -6.10
CA ARG A 142 -8.30 -1.33 -5.06
C ARG A 142 -9.32 -1.18 -3.92
N GLY A 143 -8.87 -1.39 -2.69
CA GLY A 143 -9.64 -1.16 -1.49
C GLY A 143 -9.39 0.22 -0.91
N MET A 144 -10.46 0.88 -0.48
CA MET A 144 -10.44 2.17 0.20
C MET A 144 -11.06 2.03 1.58
N PRO A 145 -10.59 2.78 2.59
CA PRO A 145 -11.27 2.85 3.88
C PRO A 145 -12.71 3.33 3.72
N THR A 146 -13.64 2.65 4.38
CA THR A 146 -15.06 2.98 4.38
C THR A 146 -15.59 3.05 5.81
N GLY A 147 -16.81 3.58 5.99
CA GLY A 147 -17.47 3.59 7.30
C GLY A 147 -16.98 4.68 8.26
N ILE A 148 -16.29 5.70 7.75
CA ILE A 148 -15.80 6.82 8.57
C ILE A 148 -16.61 8.07 8.28
N GLY A 149 -17.01 8.79 9.33
CA GLY A 149 -17.57 10.14 9.24
C GLY A 149 -16.46 11.21 9.31
N GLY A 150 -16.79 12.45 8.97
CA GLY A 150 -15.86 13.57 9.05
C GLY A 150 -15.09 13.82 7.74
N LEU A 151 -13.78 13.98 7.80
CA LEU A 151 -12.90 14.30 6.65
C LEU A 151 -12.76 13.12 5.66
N ARG A 152 -13.88 12.70 5.06
CA ARG A 152 -13.93 11.55 4.16
C ARG A 152 -12.91 11.62 3.04
N ASP A 153 -12.75 12.77 2.42
CA ASP A 153 -11.90 12.96 1.24
C ASP A 153 -10.41 12.70 1.54
N ILE A 154 -9.98 12.94 2.77
CA ILE A 154 -8.61 12.71 3.19
C ILE A 154 -8.42 11.25 3.62
N VAL A 155 -9.32 10.73 4.46
CA VAL A 155 -9.13 9.39 5.06
C VAL A 155 -9.55 8.23 4.16
N SER A 156 -10.29 8.48 3.06
CA SER A 156 -10.67 7.44 2.09
C SER A 156 -9.51 6.97 1.22
N ASN A 157 -8.34 7.63 1.29
CA ASN A 157 -7.19 7.21 0.50
C ASN A 157 -6.65 5.84 0.97
N PRO A 158 -6.36 4.90 0.06
CA PRO A 158 -5.80 3.59 0.39
C PRO A 158 -4.57 3.63 1.29
N MET A 159 -3.75 4.69 1.21
CA MET A 159 -2.56 4.85 2.06
C MET A 159 -2.89 4.91 3.57
N HIS A 160 -4.11 5.30 3.93
CA HIS A 160 -4.57 5.40 5.31
C HIS A 160 -5.30 4.14 5.81
N ALA A 161 -5.46 3.11 4.98
CA ALA A 161 -6.28 1.93 5.28
C ALA A 161 -5.89 1.25 6.61
N THR A 162 -4.59 1.11 6.88
CA THR A 162 -4.12 0.50 8.14
C THR A 162 -4.47 1.37 9.35
N GLY A 163 -4.21 2.68 9.29
CA GLY A 163 -4.51 3.60 10.40
C GLY A 163 -6.00 3.65 10.70
N VAL A 164 -6.80 3.77 9.66
CA VAL A 164 -8.26 3.77 9.76
C VAL A 164 -8.78 2.44 10.32
N GLY A 165 -8.28 1.31 9.83
CA GLY A 165 -8.65 -0.01 10.30
C GLY A 165 -8.35 -0.20 11.80
N LEU A 166 -7.20 0.28 12.27
CA LEU A 166 -6.84 0.24 13.69
C LEU A 166 -7.79 1.06 14.55
N LEU A 167 -8.17 2.26 14.09
CA LEU A 167 -9.12 3.12 14.81
C LEU A 167 -10.51 2.49 14.88
N LEU A 168 -11.00 1.93 13.77
CA LEU A 168 -12.30 1.24 13.75
C LEU A 168 -12.30 0.01 14.64
N HIS A 169 -11.22 -0.78 14.62
CA HIS A 169 -11.07 -1.95 15.50
C HIS A 169 -11.02 -1.55 16.97
N ALA A 170 -10.28 -0.51 17.33
CA ALA A 170 -10.21 0.00 18.68
C ALA A 170 -11.58 0.48 19.20
N ARG A 171 -12.36 1.17 18.34
CA ARG A 171 -13.70 1.63 18.68
C ARG A 171 -14.63 0.45 18.93
N GLN A 172 -14.69 -0.53 18.02
CA GLN A 172 -15.53 -1.73 18.20
C GLN A 172 -15.16 -2.51 19.47
N HIS A 173 -13.88 -2.55 19.82
CA HIS A 173 -13.43 -3.21 21.05
C HIS A 173 -13.83 -2.45 22.31
N ALA A 174 -13.78 -1.13 22.28
CA ALA A 174 -14.24 -0.27 23.36
C ALA A 174 -15.76 -0.43 23.57
N ASP A 175 -16.56 -0.36 22.51
CA ASP A 175 -18.00 -0.53 22.55
C ASP A 175 -18.39 -1.92 23.09
N ASN A 176 -17.68 -2.97 22.72
CA ASN A 176 -17.88 -4.34 23.24
C ASN A 176 -17.54 -4.47 24.73
N LEU A 177 -16.49 -3.80 25.21
CA LEU A 177 -16.11 -3.83 26.63
C LEU A 177 -17.10 -3.03 27.49
N GLU A 178 -17.63 -1.92 26.99
CA GLU A 178 -18.70 -1.18 27.66
C GLU A 178 -20.01 -1.99 27.70
N ALA A 179 -20.37 -2.65 26.62
CA ALA A 179 -21.54 -3.53 26.54
C ALA A 179 -21.43 -4.75 27.50
N ALA A 180 -20.20 -5.25 27.72
CA ALA A 180 -19.92 -6.31 28.69
C ALA A 180 -19.83 -5.82 30.16
N GLY A 181 -20.10 -4.54 30.43
CA GLY A 181 -20.05 -3.95 31.77
C GLY A 181 -18.66 -3.81 32.37
N ILE A 182 -17.61 -3.99 31.55
CA ILE A 182 -16.22 -3.82 31.99
C ILE A 182 -15.87 -2.33 31.91
N ARG A 183 -16.01 -1.63 33.02
CA ARG A 183 -15.59 -0.24 33.15
C ARG A 183 -14.07 -0.13 32.92
N HIS A 184 -13.67 0.53 31.87
CA HIS A 184 -12.25 0.88 31.68
C HIS A 184 -11.77 1.76 32.81
N GLY A 185 -10.73 1.31 33.50
CA GLY A 185 -10.00 2.15 34.42
C GLY A 185 -9.50 3.41 33.73
N LYS A 186 -9.47 4.54 34.40
CA LYS A 186 -9.16 5.92 33.97
C LYS A 186 -7.86 6.15 33.13
N GLY A 187 -7.22 5.08 32.65
CA GLY A 187 -5.95 5.14 31.91
C GLY A 187 -6.10 5.40 30.41
N LEU A 188 -7.15 4.90 29.78
CA LEU A 188 -7.33 5.01 28.31
C LEU A 188 -7.77 6.41 27.87
N GLY A 189 -8.51 7.15 28.70
CA GLY A 189 -8.84 8.56 28.43
C GLY A 189 -7.60 9.43 28.25
N LYS A 190 -6.57 9.22 29.08
CA LYS A 190 -5.30 9.97 28.98
C LYS A 190 -4.49 9.64 27.71
N VAL A 191 -4.59 8.43 27.19
CA VAL A 191 -3.92 8.05 25.92
C VAL A 191 -4.66 8.68 24.75
N PHE A 192 -5.99 8.68 24.77
CA PHE A 192 -6.81 9.32 23.74
C PHE A 192 -6.65 10.85 23.70
N ASP A 193 -6.61 11.49 24.87
CA ASP A 193 -6.37 12.94 24.98
C ASP A 193 -4.97 13.30 24.49
N ARG A 194 -3.97 12.46 24.75
CA ARG A 194 -2.59 12.66 24.31
C ARG A 194 -2.42 12.43 22.79
N MET A 195 -3.14 11.49 22.22
CA MET A 195 -3.19 11.31 20.74
C MET A 195 -3.92 12.47 20.08
N ARG A 196 -4.98 12.96 20.69
CA ARG A 196 -5.73 14.12 20.17
C ARG A 196 -4.90 15.40 20.22
N SER A 197 -4.18 15.68 21.30
CA SER A 197 -3.28 16.84 21.37
C SER A 197 -2.12 16.73 20.38
N TRP A 198 -1.55 15.54 20.20
CA TRP A 198 -0.48 15.30 19.21
C TRP A 198 -0.96 15.53 17.78
N MET A 199 -2.20 15.14 17.47
CA MET A 199 -2.79 15.33 16.14
C MET A 199 -3.09 16.82 15.84
N PHE A 200 -3.38 17.64 16.87
CA PHE A 200 -3.58 19.08 16.72
C PHE A 200 -2.26 19.89 16.68
N GLU A 201 -1.15 19.31 17.09
CA GLU A 201 0.17 19.97 17.09
C GLU A 201 0.93 19.77 15.75
N PHE A 202 0.46 18.82 14.89
CA PHE A 202 1.10 18.48 13.60
C PHE A 202 0.25 18.85 12.36
N PHE A 203 -0.88 19.50 12.57
CA PHE A 203 -1.75 20.06 11.53
C PHE A 203 -2.19 21.46 11.92
#